data_bef84fbc608c6afd92b03a5585b10da0
#
_entry.id   bef84fbc608c6afd92b03a5585b10da0
#
_cell.length_a   1.000
_cell.length_b   1.000
_cell.length_c   1.000
_cell.angle_alpha   90.00
_cell.angle_beta   90.00
_cell.angle_gamma   90.00
#
_symmetry.space_group_name_H-M   'P 1'
#
loop_
_entity.id
_entity.type
_entity.pdbx_description
1 polymer ?
#
loop_
_entity_poly.entity_id
_entity_poly.type
_entity_poly.pdbx_seq_one_letter_code
_entity_poly.pdbx_strand_id
1 'polypeptide(L)'
;MSETEATINLIDYDNIQASVEHELGVTANGWSGIVTELFEQVKARCDEIGIEYPKVLQIKEKFGELRIYFSKASEDERIRGWVAATIFRANQSCERCGNAARPQNLGSWIITLCCWCAHAEAARRFNEHKRRYFRRTDAPGHLVCTVCGYVGHIDRSDDRRRCPSCVKKGW
;
A
#
# COMPACT_ATOMS: atom_id res chain seq x y z
N MET A 1 -30.77 27.13 12.78
CA MET A 1 -30.24 26.12 13.69
C MET A 1 -29.47 25.15 12.80
N SER A 2 -28.17 25.34 12.65
CA SER A 2 -27.32 24.44 11.85
C SER A 2 -26.95 23.26 12.73
N GLU A 3 -27.48 22.09 12.41
CA GLU A 3 -26.98 20.83 12.95
C GLU A 3 -25.51 20.70 12.50
N THR A 4 -24.61 20.91 13.44
CA THR A 4 -23.19 20.57 13.27
C THR A 4 -23.14 19.04 13.13
N GLU A 5 -22.98 18.53 11.91
CA GLU A 5 -22.61 17.15 11.68
C GLU A 5 -21.40 16.84 12.58
N ALA A 6 -21.63 16.03 13.59
CA ALA A 6 -20.58 15.55 14.48
C ALA A 6 -19.65 14.67 13.64
N THR A 7 -18.63 15.30 13.07
CA THR A 7 -17.61 14.57 12.28
C THR A 7 -17.02 13.49 13.18
N ILE A 8 -17.23 12.24 12.83
CA ILE A 8 -16.79 11.06 13.61
C ILE A 8 -15.25 11.04 13.65
N ASN A 9 -14.67 10.77 14.82
CA ASN A 9 -13.25 10.48 14.92
C ASN A 9 -13.01 9.05 14.41
N LEU A 10 -12.12 8.87 13.44
CA LEU A 10 -11.82 7.55 12.89
C LEU A 10 -11.04 6.66 13.85
N ILE A 11 -10.33 7.25 14.81
CA ILE A 11 -9.60 6.49 15.82
C ILE A 11 -10.42 6.46 17.12
N ASP A 12 -10.81 5.27 17.48
CA ASP A 12 -11.28 4.94 18.82
C ASP A 12 -10.06 4.72 19.73
N TYR A 13 -9.81 5.69 20.62
CA TYR A 13 -8.65 5.64 21.51
C TYR A 13 -8.75 4.57 22.62
N ASP A 14 -9.89 3.92 22.76
CA ASP A 14 -10.03 2.74 23.61
C ASP A 14 -9.76 1.43 22.85
N ASN A 15 -9.76 1.50 21.49
CA ASN A 15 -9.49 0.36 20.63
C ASN A 15 -8.66 0.77 19.38
N ILE A 16 -7.48 1.34 19.65
CA ILE A 16 -6.61 1.95 18.63
C ILE A 16 -6.25 0.97 17.52
N GLN A 17 -5.76 -0.22 17.89
CA GLN A 17 -5.29 -1.20 16.90
C GLN A 17 -6.39 -1.56 15.89
N ALA A 18 -7.58 -1.89 16.37
CA ALA A 18 -8.69 -2.26 15.49
C ALA A 18 -9.12 -1.11 14.59
N SER A 19 -9.13 0.14 15.09
CA SER A 19 -9.44 1.33 14.30
C SER A 19 -8.39 1.55 13.20
N VAL A 20 -7.11 1.42 13.51
CA VAL A 20 -6.01 1.58 12.56
C VAL A 20 -6.06 0.50 11.48
N GLU A 21 -6.27 -0.77 11.86
CA GLU A 21 -6.38 -1.88 10.91
C GLU A 21 -7.59 -1.72 9.98
N HIS A 22 -8.71 -1.22 10.50
CA HIS A 22 -9.90 -0.90 9.71
C HIS A 22 -9.62 0.18 8.68
N GLU A 23 -9.00 1.30 9.07
CA GLU A 23 -8.73 2.44 8.19
C GLU A 23 -7.68 2.15 7.11
N LEU A 24 -6.62 1.42 7.45
CA LEU A 24 -5.58 1.04 6.48
C LEU A 24 -6.03 -0.08 5.55
N GLY A 25 -6.95 -0.94 6.01
CA GLY A 25 -7.42 -2.09 5.27
C GLY A 25 -6.30 -3.08 4.92
N VAL A 26 -6.62 -4.05 4.06
CA VAL A 26 -5.68 -5.12 3.68
C VAL A 26 -4.54 -4.66 2.78
N THR A 27 -4.67 -3.52 2.13
CA THR A 27 -3.69 -3.03 1.14
C THR A 27 -2.49 -2.34 1.78
N ALA A 28 -2.69 -1.68 2.92
CA ALA A 28 -1.66 -0.95 3.65
C ALA A 28 -1.42 -1.49 5.07
N ASN A 29 -1.78 -2.75 5.31
CA ASN A 29 -1.70 -3.37 6.64
C ASN A 29 -0.26 -3.49 7.17
N GLY A 30 0.75 -3.46 6.31
CA GLY A 30 2.15 -3.42 6.72
C GLY A 30 2.54 -2.18 7.52
N TRP A 31 1.72 -1.12 7.49
CA TRP A 31 1.91 0.09 8.28
C TRP A 31 1.14 0.10 9.60
N SER A 32 0.25 -0.89 9.83
CA SER A 32 -0.64 -0.90 10.99
C SER A 32 0.12 -0.78 12.32
N GLY A 33 1.17 -1.55 12.53
CA GLY A 33 1.97 -1.48 13.74
C GLY A 33 2.62 -0.11 13.98
N ILE A 34 3.13 0.54 12.91
CA ILE A 34 3.76 1.87 13.00
C ILE A 34 2.72 2.94 13.36
N VAL A 35 1.52 2.84 12.80
CA VAL A 35 0.43 3.80 13.04
C VAL A 35 -0.24 3.56 14.38
N THR A 36 -0.38 2.30 14.82
CA THR A 36 -0.86 1.95 16.15
C THR A 36 0.06 2.54 17.23
N GLU A 37 1.37 2.34 17.11
CA GLU A 37 2.37 2.93 18.02
C GLU A 37 2.23 4.46 18.13
N LEU A 38 2.00 5.15 17.01
CA LEU A 38 1.75 6.60 17.04
C LEU A 38 0.56 6.95 17.93
N PHE A 39 -0.60 6.32 17.71
CA PHE A 39 -1.80 6.71 18.44
C PHE A 39 -1.78 6.27 19.91
N GLU A 40 -1.06 5.22 20.26
CA GLU A 40 -0.77 4.86 21.65
C GLU A 40 0.08 5.94 22.33
N GLN A 41 1.13 6.44 21.67
CA GLN A 41 1.95 7.55 22.17
C GLN A 41 1.14 8.85 22.30
N VAL A 42 0.28 9.15 21.32
CA VAL A 42 -0.61 10.31 21.34
C VAL A 42 -1.58 10.20 22.50
N LYS A 43 -2.21 9.03 22.69
CA LYS A 43 -3.11 8.78 23.83
C LYS A 43 -2.41 9.03 25.15
N ALA A 44 -1.29 8.37 25.39
CA ALA A 44 -0.52 8.51 26.62
C ALA A 44 -0.13 9.98 26.89
N ARG A 45 0.25 10.73 25.85
CA ARG A 45 0.58 12.15 25.99
C ARG A 45 -0.62 13.02 26.32
N CYS A 46 -1.75 12.79 25.67
CA CYS A 46 -2.97 13.52 25.96
C CYS A 46 -3.45 13.28 27.41
N ASP A 47 -3.37 12.04 27.85
CA ASP A 47 -3.70 11.65 29.24
C ASP A 47 -2.74 12.34 30.23
N GLU A 48 -1.42 12.38 29.93
CA GLU A 48 -0.40 13.01 30.77
C GLU A 48 -0.66 14.50 31.00
N ILE A 49 -1.01 15.22 29.92
CA ILE A 49 -1.13 16.69 29.99
C ILE A 49 -2.58 17.18 30.06
N GLY A 50 -3.55 16.26 30.10
CA GLY A 50 -4.96 16.58 30.28
C GLY A 50 -5.60 17.34 29.10
N ILE A 51 -5.24 16.99 27.86
CA ILE A 51 -5.85 17.56 26.64
C ILE A 51 -6.73 16.54 25.92
N GLU A 52 -7.65 17.05 25.12
CA GLU A 52 -8.48 16.20 24.26
C GLU A 52 -7.66 15.44 23.23
N TYR A 53 -8.08 14.21 22.92
CA TYR A 53 -7.49 13.42 21.85
C TYR A 53 -7.70 14.10 20.48
N PRO A 54 -6.66 14.18 19.64
CA PRO A 54 -6.80 14.77 18.33
C PRO A 54 -7.77 13.95 17.46
N LYS A 55 -8.68 14.67 16.80
CA LYS A 55 -9.67 14.07 15.93
C LYS A 55 -9.06 13.75 14.57
N VAL A 56 -9.04 12.47 14.24
CA VAL A 56 -8.53 11.94 12.96
C VAL A 56 -9.68 11.86 11.97
N LEU A 57 -9.50 12.48 10.81
CA LEU A 57 -10.49 12.54 9.73
C LEU A 57 -10.24 11.50 8.65
N GLN A 58 -8.98 11.16 8.40
CA GLN A 58 -8.62 10.20 7.37
C GLN A 58 -7.22 9.65 7.61
N ILE A 59 -7.06 8.34 7.38
CA ILE A 59 -5.79 7.65 7.23
C ILE A 59 -5.85 6.91 5.89
N LYS A 60 -4.86 7.14 5.01
CA LYS A 60 -4.83 6.47 3.71
C LYS A 60 -3.45 6.40 3.10
N GLU A 61 -3.29 5.48 2.19
CA GLU A 61 -2.20 5.47 1.21
C GLU A 61 -2.52 6.42 0.06
N LYS A 62 -1.54 7.19 -0.39
CA LYS A 62 -1.63 7.96 -1.61
C LYS A 62 -0.26 8.08 -2.28
N PHE A 63 -0.13 7.53 -3.50
CA PHE A 63 1.12 7.50 -4.27
C PHE A 63 2.29 6.83 -3.54
N GLY A 64 2.01 5.75 -2.80
CA GLY A 64 3.00 5.04 -2.00
C GLY A 64 3.36 5.73 -0.69
N GLU A 65 2.63 6.76 -0.27
CA GLU A 65 2.89 7.50 0.96
C GLU A 65 1.72 7.39 1.93
N LEU A 66 2.04 7.24 3.21
CA LEU A 66 1.05 7.35 4.29
C LEU A 66 0.61 8.80 4.44
N ARG A 67 -0.69 9.01 4.51
CA ARG A 67 -1.34 10.29 4.80
C ARG A 67 -2.25 10.14 6.02
N ILE A 68 -2.08 11.02 7.00
CA ILE A 68 -2.94 11.14 8.19
C ILE A 68 -3.48 12.56 8.24
N TYR A 69 -4.78 12.71 8.26
CA TYR A 69 -5.46 14.00 8.30
C TYR A 69 -6.19 14.18 9.62
N PHE A 70 -5.93 15.30 10.27
CA PHE A 70 -6.57 15.70 11.51
C PHE A 70 -7.55 16.85 11.24
N SER A 71 -8.60 16.97 12.07
CA SER A 71 -9.53 18.10 12.00
C SER A 71 -8.85 19.44 12.34
N LYS A 72 -7.88 19.37 13.26
CA LYS A 72 -7.05 20.50 13.69
C LYS A 72 -5.65 19.95 14.01
N ALA A 73 -4.62 20.68 13.60
CA ALA A 73 -3.26 20.32 13.97
C ALA A 73 -3.11 20.40 15.51
N SER A 74 -2.44 19.40 16.09
CA SER A 74 -2.13 19.44 17.52
C SER A 74 -1.24 20.65 17.86
N GLU A 75 -1.51 21.30 18.95
CA GLU A 75 -0.67 22.37 19.48
C GLU A 75 0.57 21.82 20.20
N ASP A 76 0.51 20.57 20.67
CA ASP A 76 1.65 19.89 21.29
C ASP A 76 2.71 19.54 20.23
N GLU A 77 3.92 20.05 20.43
CA GLU A 77 5.03 19.88 19.49
C GLU A 77 5.51 18.43 19.42
N ARG A 78 5.43 17.67 20.52
CA ARG A 78 5.81 16.25 20.54
C ARG A 78 4.87 15.43 19.67
N ILE A 79 3.56 15.68 19.76
CA ILE A 79 2.57 14.99 18.93
C ILE A 79 2.84 15.26 17.44
N ARG A 80 3.11 16.52 17.07
CA ARG A 80 3.48 16.85 15.68
C ARG A 80 4.74 16.15 15.22
N GLY A 81 5.75 16.10 16.09
CA GLY A 81 7.00 15.39 15.84
C GLY A 81 6.79 13.90 15.62
N TRP A 82 5.97 13.24 16.46
CA TRP A 82 5.65 11.81 16.30
C TRP A 82 4.88 11.51 15.01
N VAL A 83 3.92 12.36 14.66
CA VAL A 83 3.19 12.22 13.38
C VAL A 83 4.15 12.30 12.21
N ALA A 84 5.05 13.29 12.19
CA ALA A 84 6.03 13.43 11.12
C ALA A 84 6.99 12.21 11.04
N ALA A 85 7.50 11.77 12.20
CA ALA A 85 8.38 10.59 12.28
C ALA A 85 7.67 9.31 11.82
N THR A 86 6.41 9.14 12.18
CA THR A 86 5.59 7.99 11.76
C THR A 86 5.39 7.96 10.26
N ILE A 87 5.02 9.09 9.64
CA ILE A 87 4.89 9.19 8.18
C ILE A 87 6.22 8.88 7.50
N PHE A 88 7.32 9.42 8.02
CA PHE A 88 8.67 9.14 7.48
C PHE A 88 9.03 7.66 7.56
N ARG A 89 8.78 6.98 8.71
CA ARG A 89 9.00 5.54 8.89
C ARG A 89 8.13 4.71 7.95
N ALA A 90 6.85 5.03 7.86
CA ALA A 90 5.91 4.33 6.98
C ALA A 90 6.34 4.41 5.51
N ASN A 91 6.80 5.58 5.06
CA ASN A 91 7.24 5.79 3.68
C ASN A 91 8.55 5.04 3.32
N GLN A 92 9.23 4.47 4.31
CA GLN A 92 10.38 3.58 4.14
C GLN A 92 10.06 2.11 4.45
N SER A 93 8.82 1.81 4.75
CA SER A 93 8.33 0.48 5.09
C SER A 93 7.31 0.00 4.06
N CYS A 94 7.36 -1.29 3.75
CA CYS A 94 6.43 -1.92 2.82
C CYS A 94 5.00 -1.80 3.33
N GLU A 95 4.12 -1.20 2.56
CA GLU A 95 2.71 -1.05 2.94
C GLU A 95 1.97 -2.38 3.14
N ARG A 96 2.50 -3.51 2.61
CA ARG A 96 1.89 -4.83 2.76
C ARG A 96 2.43 -5.66 3.92
N CYS A 97 3.74 -5.61 4.17
CA CYS A 97 4.37 -6.50 5.15
C CYS A 97 5.25 -5.79 6.18
N GLY A 98 5.39 -4.46 6.13
CA GLY A 98 6.19 -3.69 7.08
C GLY A 98 7.71 -3.75 6.91
N ASN A 99 8.24 -4.64 6.06
CA ASN A 99 9.68 -4.71 5.80
C ASN A 99 10.23 -3.44 5.15
N ALA A 100 11.53 -3.19 5.28
CA ALA A 100 12.19 -2.08 4.60
C ALA A 100 11.85 -2.04 3.11
N ALA A 101 11.43 -0.88 2.63
CA ALA A 101 10.90 -0.72 1.29
C ALA A 101 11.24 0.65 0.70
N ARG A 102 10.89 0.82 -0.56
CA ARG A 102 11.00 2.07 -1.29
C ARG A 102 9.85 2.21 -2.28
N PRO A 103 9.50 3.43 -2.71
CA PRO A 103 8.51 3.63 -3.76
C PRO A 103 8.89 2.87 -5.04
N GLN A 104 7.93 2.15 -5.59
CA GLN A 104 8.02 1.39 -6.83
C GLN A 104 7.02 1.95 -7.82
N ASN A 105 7.45 2.15 -9.06
CA ASN A 105 6.53 2.47 -10.15
C ASN A 105 6.12 1.19 -10.86
N LEU A 106 4.90 0.76 -10.64
CA LEU A 106 4.31 -0.42 -11.27
C LEU A 106 3.27 0.00 -12.32
N GLY A 107 3.74 0.59 -13.40
CA GLY A 107 2.91 1.16 -14.44
C GLY A 107 2.38 2.55 -14.07
N SER A 108 1.06 2.72 -13.94
CA SER A 108 0.44 4.01 -13.56
C SER A 108 0.33 4.23 -12.04
N TRP A 109 0.86 3.31 -11.22
CA TRP A 109 0.73 3.33 -9.76
C TRP A 109 2.11 3.43 -9.10
N ILE A 110 2.25 4.36 -8.17
CA ILE A 110 3.37 4.43 -7.24
C ILE A 110 2.92 3.76 -5.95
N ILE A 111 3.70 2.81 -5.45
CA ILE A 111 3.38 1.98 -4.30
C ILE A 111 4.68 1.67 -3.53
N THR A 112 4.68 1.75 -2.21
CA THR A 112 5.88 1.48 -1.42
C THR A 112 5.94 0.03 -1.01
N LEU A 113 6.79 -0.74 -1.69
CA LEU A 113 6.92 -2.19 -1.51
C LEU A 113 8.37 -2.63 -1.31
N CYS A 114 8.55 -3.64 -0.47
CA CYS A 114 9.79 -4.41 -0.44
C CYS A 114 9.94 -5.24 -1.73
N CYS A 115 11.14 -5.75 -2.00
CA CYS A 115 11.42 -6.51 -3.23
C CYS A 115 10.49 -7.72 -3.41
N TRP A 116 10.15 -8.44 -2.35
CA TRP A 116 9.25 -9.60 -2.40
C TRP A 116 7.82 -9.22 -2.74
N CYS A 117 7.28 -8.20 -2.06
CA CYS A 117 5.92 -7.74 -2.33
C CYS A 117 5.81 -7.08 -3.70
N ALA A 118 6.85 -6.37 -4.16
CA ALA A 118 6.90 -5.79 -5.50
C ALA A 118 6.89 -6.87 -6.58
N HIS A 119 7.66 -7.94 -6.39
CA HIS A 119 7.67 -9.07 -7.32
C HIS A 119 6.30 -9.78 -7.37
N ALA A 120 5.70 -10.05 -6.21
CA ALA A 120 4.37 -10.65 -6.13
C ALA A 120 3.29 -9.78 -6.80
N GLU A 121 3.34 -8.45 -6.60
CA GLU A 121 2.40 -7.53 -7.22
C GLU A 121 2.58 -7.45 -8.74
N ALA A 122 3.82 -7.41 -9.22
CA ALA A 122 4.09 -7.45 -10.66
C ALA A 122 3.56 -8.74 -11.29
N ALA A 123 3.76 -9.89 -10.65
CA ALA A 123 3.22 -11.18 -11.10
C ALA A 123 1.68 -11.20 -11.11
N ARG A 124 1.03 -10.63 -10.07
CA ARG A 124 -0.42 -10.53 -9.99
C ARG A 124 -0.98 -9.68 -11.13
N ARG A 125 -0.44 -8.49 -11.36
CA ARG A 125 -0.87 -7.58 -12.44
C ARG A 125 -0.66 -8.18 -13.82
N PHE A 126 0.45 -8.87 -14.01
CA PHE A 126 0.73 -9.60 -15.23
C PHE A 126 -0.34 -10.67 -15.48
N ASN A 127 -0.69 -11.48 -14.48
CA ASN A 127 -1.71 -12.52 -14.59
C ASN A 127 -3.12 -11.94 -14.85
N GLU A 128 -3.45 -10.79 -14.24
CA GLU A 128 -4.73 -10.09 -14.51
C GLU A 128 -4.78 -9.55 -15.92
N HIS A 129 -3.69 -8.93 -16.41
CA HIS A 129 -3.59 -8.44 -17.78
C HIS A 129 -3.73 -9.61 -18.77
N LYS A 130 -3.04 -10.72 -18.49
CA LYS A 130 -3.13 -11.96 -19.25
C LYS A 130 -4.58 -12.47 -19.32
N ARG A 131 -5.29 -12.56 -18.19
CA ARG A 131 -6.69 -12.98 -18.15
C ARG A 131 -7.61 -12.08 -18.97
N ARG A 132 -7.40 -10.74 -18.93
CA ARG A 132 -8.18 -9.79 -19.74
C ARG A 132 -7.87 -9.93 -21.23
N TYR A 133 -6.62 -10.16 -21.57
CA TYR A 133 -6.18 -10.37 -22.95
C TYR A 133 -6.75 -11.67 -23.51
N PHE A 134 -6.68 -12.77 -22.77
CA PHE A 134 -7.26 -14.07 -23.19
C PHE A 134 -8.78 -14.03 -23.34
N ARG A 135 -9.49 -13.28 -22.52
CA ARG A 135 -10.94 -13.09 -22.72
C ARG A 135 -11.28 -12.30 -24.00
N ARG A 136 -10.33 -11.56 -24.52
CA ARG A 136 -10.49 -10.72 -25.72
C ARG A 136 -10.01 -11.38 -27.01
N THR A 137 -9.16 -12.39 -26.90
CA THR A 137 -8.54 -13.03 -28.06
C THR A 137 -8.75 -14.55 -27.98
N ASP A 138 -9.95 -14.98 -28.36
CA ASP A 138 -10.18 -16.39 -28.75
C ASP A 138 -9.48 -16.73 -30.10
N ALA A 139 -8.46 -15.93 -30.45
CA ALA A 139 -7.71 -16.12 -31.67
C ALA A 139 -6.77 -17.31 -31.52
N PRO A 140 -6.95 -18.35 -32.30
CA PRO A 140 -6.06 -19.52 -32.34
C PRO A 140 -4.66 -19.08 -32.78
N GLY A 141 -3.66 -19.22 -31.95
CA GLY A 141 -2.26 -19.00 -32.35
C GLY A 141 -1.37 -18.23 -31.37
N HIS A 142 -1.91 -17.66 -30.28
CA HIS A 142 -1.08 -17.01 -29.28
C HIS A 142 -0.57 -18.05 -28.26
N LEU A 143 0.73 -18.18 -28.15
CA LEU A 143 1.40 -19.05 -27.17
C LEU A 143 1.83 -18.24 -25.96
N VAL A 144 2.05 -18.92 -24.85
CA VAL A 144 2.52 -18.34 -23.59
C VAL A 144 3.99 -18.67 -23.39
N CYS A 145 4.82 -17.63 -23.17
CA CYS A 145 6.21 -17.85 -22.82
C CYS A 145 6.33 -18.57 -21.47
N THR A 146 7.01 -19.71 -21.45
CA THR A 146 7.17 -20.53 -20.25
C THR A 146 8.06 -19.87 -19.18
N VAL A 147 8.89 -18.91 -19.58
CA VAL A 147 9.81 -18.20 -18.68
C VAL A 147 9.16 -16.97 -18.06
N CYS A 148 8.64 -16.03 -18.87
CA CYS A 148 8.12 -14.77 -18.37
C CYS A 148 6.60 -14.64 -18.46
N GLY A 149 5.91 -15.64 -19.01
CA GLY A 149 4.47 -15.64 -19.18
C GLY A 149 3.95 -14.68 -20.26
N TYR A 150 4.82 -14.04 -21.05
CA TYR A 150 4.40 -13.21 -22.18
C TYR A 150 3.47 -13.99 -23.11
N VAL A 151 2.37 -13.35 -23.51
CA VAL A 151 1.41 -13.92 -24.45
C VAL A 151 1.55 -13.19 -25.78
N GLY A 152 1.87 -13.93 -26.82
CA GLY A 152 2.03 -13.34 -28.14
C GLY A 152 2.66 -14.31 -29.13
N HIS A 153 3.27 -13.76 -30.15
CA HIS A 153 4.02 -14.54 -31.13
C HIS A 153 5.24 -15.19 -30.43
N ILE A 154 5.18 -16.50 -30.26
CA ILE A 154 6.28 -17.33 -29.80
C ILE A 154 6.61 -18.28 -30.94
N ASP A 155 7.90 -18.35 -31.24
CA ASP A 155 8.36 -19.28 -32.25
C ASP A 155 8.04 -20.73 -31.82
N ARG A 156 7.27 -21.42 -32.62
CA ARG A 156 6.89 -22.82 -32.36
C ARG A 156 8.07 -23.80 -32.49
N SER A 157 9.17 -23.35 -33.11
CA SER A 157 10.41 -24.11 -33.20
C SER A 157 11.24 -24.04 -31.92
N ASP A 158 10.95 -23.07 -31.00
CA ASP A 158 11.58 -23.08 -29.69
C ASP A 158 10.93 -24.07 -28.75
N ASP A 159 11.59 -25.20 -28.52
CA ASP A 159 11.13 -26.31 -27.67
C ASP A 159 10.71 -25.86 -26.27
N ARG A 160 11.31 -24.77 -25.79
CA ARG A 160 11.01 -24.17 -24.47
C ARG A 160 9.88 -23.15 -24.51
N ARG A 161 9.29 -22.86 -25.68
CA ARG A 161 8.21 -21.87 -25.84
C ARG A 161 8.52 -20.52 -25.20
N ARG A 162 9.71 -20.00 -25.42
CA ARG A 162 10.15 -18.71 -24.90
C ARG A 162 9.81 -17.59 -25.85
N CYS A 163 9.47 -16.40 -25.31
CA CYS A 163 9.30 -15.22 -26.14
C CYS A 163 10.66 -14.71 -26.69
N PRO A 164 10.65 -13.93 -27.77
CA PRO A 164 11.90 -13.41 -28.37
C PRO A 164 12.80 -12.69 -27.37
N SER A 165 12.22 -11.98 -26.38
CA SER A 165 12.99 -11.32 -25.31
C SER A 165 13.71 -12.28 -24.37
N CYS A 166 13.07 -13.41 -24.02
CA CYS A 166 13.68 -14.44 -23.18
C CYS A 166 14.75 -15.21 -23.94
N VAL A 167 14.51 -15.52 -25.21
CA VAL A 167 15.51 -16.14 -26.08
C VAL A 167 16.75 -15.24 -26.20
N LYS A 168 16.56 -13.93 -26.46
CA LYS A 168 17.65 -12.96 -26.58
C LYS A 168 18.46 -12.82 -25.29
N LYS A 169 17.84 -13.02 -24.13
CA LYS A 169 18.48 -12.97 -22.81
C LYS A 169 19.10 -14.30 -22.37
N GLY A 170 18.94 -15.36 -23.16
CA GLY A 170 19.45 -16.68 -22.84
C GLY A 170 18.69 -17.40 -21.72
N TRP A 171 17.46 -17.00 -21.44
CA TRP A 171 16.62 -17.57 -20.36
C TRP A 171 15.84 -18.80 -20.82
#